data_b9d3a546d08b46d40e7a41e2653ae3a6
#
_entry.id   b9d3a546d08b46d40e7a41e2653ae3a6
#
_cell.length_a   1.000
_cell.length_b   1.000
_cell.length_c   1.000
_cell.angle_alpha   90.00
_cell.angle_beta   90.00
_cell.angle_gamma   90.00
#
_symmetry.space_group_name_H-M   'P 1'
#
loop_
_entity.id
_entity.type
_entity.pdbx_description
1 polymer ?
#
loop_
_entity_poly.entity_id
_entity_poly.type
_entity_poly.pdbx_seq_one_letter_code
_entity_poly.pdbx_strand_id
1 'polypeptide(L)'
;FARRLKITTERRVGFYNVYYHSFSSTRQVESWTGREDTSAVARMWRQAGRDPKGSGNAEVFSGTVALPAPAMPDGDMVPVAAPVFEWSGTGAITSLRFNPLGPLTPYQLNHLLLRIYWDGETTPSVSAPLGSFFGSGLGEASVKAVPLGMSPSGDYYCYLPMPFWSLARIEIVNENPGAAPPMWWEVRLAKDTGIEYPRDASGYFKAHYRKEWPTTTGHDYRLLDTTGRGVYVGQTMTVEPIRPEIKRWWEGDLRVYVDDRRHPAFHGTGHEDEYLGGWSNEWLMNPYSLPMHGQPATRDLTQVDFQWNASTTVYRFFPGGVPYLSHLTVSTE
;
A
#
# COMPACT_ATOMS: atom_id res chain seq x y z
N PHE A 1 -18.44 -18.02 10.39
CA PHE A 1 -19.03 -18.92 11.41
C PHE A 1 -20.01 -18.13 12.29
N ALA A 2 -21.16 -18.74 12.59
CA ALA A 2 -22.24 -18.02 13.27
C ALA A 2 -22.10 -18.06 14.83
N ARG A 3 -21.54 -19.13 15.37
CA ARG A 3 -21.45 -19.33 16.84
C ARG A 3 -20.05 -19.65 17.33
N ARG A 4 -19.33 -20.50 16.63
CA ARG A 4 -18.04 -21.01 17.08
C ARG A 4 -17.15 -21.37 15.89
N LEU A 5 -15.89 -21.00 15.96
CA LEU A 5 -14.82 -21.47 15.09
C LEU A 5 -13.91 -22.41 15.90
N LYS A 6 -13.58 -23.58 15.32
CA LYS A 6 -12.53 -24.45 15.81
C LYS A 6 -11.62 -24.79 14.62
N ILE A 7 -10.36 -24.54 14.78
CA ILE A 7 -9.33 -24.90 13.80
C ILE A 7 -8.50 -26.03 14.39
N THR A 8 -8.30 -27.08 13.66
CA THR A 8 -7.49 -28.23 14.07
C THR A 8 -6.57 -28.63 12.93
N THR A 9 -5.42 -29.17 13.27
CA THR A 9 -4.46 -29.74 12.32
C THR A 9 -4.22 -31.20 12.65
N GLU A 10 -4.07 -32.03 11.65
CA GLU A 10 -3.77 -33.47 11.83
C GLU A 10 -2.32 -33.71 12.25
N ARG A 11 -1.45 -32.78 11.91
CA ARG A 11 -0.02 -32.83 12.23
C ARG A 11 0.39 -31.56 12.96
N ARG A 12 1.51 -31.62 13.66
CA ARG A 12 2.09 -30.43 14.30
C ARG A 12 2.40 -29.37 13.25
N VAL A 13 1.84 -28.19 13.43
CA VAL A 13 2.15 -26.97 12.66
C VAL A 13 3.22 -26.20 13.45
N GLY A 14 4.30 -25.78 12.81
CA GLY A 14 5.37 -25.04 13.47
C GLY A 14 4.93 -23.64 13.88
N PHE A 15 4.54 -22.84 12.91
CA PHE A 15 4.13 -21.45 13.08
C PHE A 15 2.83 -21.19 12.32
N TYR A 16 1.93 -20.39 12.90
CA TYR A 16 0.69 -19.99 12.24
C TYR A 16 0.10 -18.73 12.89
N ASN A 17 -0.60 -17.94 12.08
CA ASN A 17 -1.41 -16.83 12.53
C ASN A 17 -2.85 -17.03 12.04
N VAL A 18 -3.83 -16.72 12.89
CA VAL A 18 -5.24 -16.80 12.54
C VAL A 18 -5.89 -15.44 12.80
N TYR A 19 -6.36 -14.83 11.74
CA TYR A 19 -7.09 -13.56 11.78
C TYR A 19 -8.57 -13.79 11.58
N TYR A 20 -9.40 -13.07 12.33
CA TYR A 20 -10.86 -13.16 12.18
C TYR A 20 -11.52 -11.81 12.47
N HIS A 21 -12.68 -11.60 11.85
CA HIS A 21 -13.56 -10.48 12.16
C HIS A 21 -14.69 -10.94 13.06
N SER A 22 -14.93 -10.22 14.17
CA SER A 22 -16.12 -10.39 14.97
C SER A 22 -17.19 -9.40 14.52
N PHE A 23 -18.38 -9.90 14.24
CA PHE A 23 -19.55 -9.08 13.93
C PHE A 23 -20.46 -8.96 15.16
N SER A 24 -21.28 -7.91 15.20
CA SER A 24 -22.31 -7.78 16.23
C SER A 24 -23.28 -8.98 16.18
N SER A 25 -23.88 -9.31 17.30
CA SER A 25 -24.84 -10.43 17.41
C SER A 25 -26.07 -10.30 16.52
N THR A 26 -26.37 -9.07 16.06
CA THR A 26 -27.50 -8.79 15.16
C THR A 26 -27.20 -9.10 13.70
N ARG A 27 -25.93 -9.28 13.32
CA ARG A 27 -25.55 -9.61 11.95
C ARG A 27 -25.59 -11.12 11.75
N GLN A 28 -26.41 -11.57 10.81
CA GLN A 28 -26.40 -12.98 10.38
C GLN A 28 -25.11 -13.26 9.61
N VAL A 29 -24.37 -14.26 10.06
CA VAL A 29 -23.16 -14.75 9.40
C VAL A 29 -23.37 -16.20 9.04
N GLU A 30 -23.33 -16.50 7.75
CA GLU A 30 -23.38 -17.87 7.26
C GLU A 30 -22.05 -18.58 7.54
N SER A 31 -22.11 -19.81 7.97
CA SER A 31 -20.92 -20.63 8.17
C SER A 31 -20.41 -21.17 6.85
N TRP A 32 -19.10 -21.10 6.66
CA TRP A 32 -18.42 -21.72 5.53
C TRP A 32 -18.71 -23.25 5.51
N THR A 33 -19.15 -23.75 4.38
CA THR A 33 -19.51 -25.17 4.18
C THR A 33 -18.44 -25.97 3.43
N GLY A 34 -17.48 -25.28 2.81
CA GLY A 34 -16.48 -25.87 1.92
C GLY A 34 -17.00 -26.14 0.49
N ARG A 35 -18.22 -25.71 0.18
CA ARG A 35 -18.86 -25.90 -1.14
C ARG A 35 -19.05 -24.59 -1.91
N GLU A 36 -18.69 -23.47 -1.30
CA GLU A 36 -18.81 -22.16 -1.92
C GLU A 36 -17.89 -22.05 -3.14
N ASP A 37 -18.37 -21.40 -4.20
CA ASP A 37 -17.56 -21.15 -5.38
C ASP A 37 -16.50 -20.07 -5.09
N THR A 38 -15.26 -20.49 -4.97
CA THR A 38 -14.10 -19.61 -4.78
C THR A 38 -13.35 -19.29 -6.07
N SER A 39 -13.89 -19.71 -7.21
CA SER A 39 -13.20 -19.59 -8.50
C SER A 39 -12.83 -18.16 -8.86
N ALA A 40 -13.68 -17.19 -8.51
CA ALA A 40 -13.43 -15.77 -8.75
C ALA A 40 -12.22 -15.25 -7.96
N VAL A 41 -12.14 -15.56 -6.66
CA VAL A 41 -11.00 -15.19 -5.80
C VAL A 41 -9.72 -15.89 -6.28
N ALA A 42 -9.79 -17.18 -6.55
CA ALA A 42 -8.67 -17.96 -7.05
C ALA A 42 -8.14 -17.41 -8.40
N ARG A 43 -9.03 -16.97 -9.28
CA ARG A 43 -8.67 -16.32 -10.54
C ARG A 43 -8.01 -14.99 -10.31
N MET A 44 -8.58 -14.13 -9.47
CA MET A 44 -8.02 -12.83 -9.11
C MET A 44 -6.58 -12.97 -8.55
N TRP A 45 -6.36 -13.94 -7.68
CA TRP A 45 -5.04 -14.18 -7.10
C TRP A 45 -4.03 -14.71 -8.14
N ARG A 46 -4.44 -15.63 -9.01
CA ARG A 46 -3.57 -16.10 -10.11
C ARG A 46 -3.26 -15.02 -11.14
N GLN A 47 -4.08 -14.00 -11.23
CA GLN A 47 -3.93 -12.89 -12.16
C GLN A 47 -3.48 -11.60 -11.48
N ALA A 48 -2.87 -11.67 -10.28
CA ALA A 48 -2.31 -10.51 -9.60
C ALA A 48 -1.40 -9.71 -10.55
N GLY A 49 -1.53 -8.38 -10.50
CA GLY A 49 -0.93 -7.49 -11.48
C GLY A 49 -1.85 -7.11 -12.64
N ARG A 50 -3.01 -7.76 -12.78
CA ARG A 50 -4.05 -7.36 -13.74
C ARG A 50 -5.24 -6.76 -13.01
N ASP A 51 -5.94 -5.84 -13.66
CA ASP A 51 -7.14 -5.22 -13.10
C ASP A 51 -8.19 -6.32 -12.78
N PRO A 52 -8.52 -6.56 -11.48
CA PRO A 52 -9.47 -7.60 -11.10
C PRO A 52 -10.91 -7.29 -11.52
N LYS A 53 -11.21 -6.02 -11.80
CA LYS A 53 -12.53 -5.55 -12.23
C LYS A 53 -12.71 -5.60 -13.75
N GLY A 54 -11.61 -5.76 -14.51
CA GLY A 54 -11.62 -5.64 -15.95
C GLY A 54 -11.93 -4.21 -16.43
N SER A 55 -12.32 -4.06 -17.71
CA SER A 55 -12.63 -2.74 -18.27
C SER A 55 -13.98 -2.17 -17.79
N GLY A 56 -14.94 -3.01 -17.42
CA GLY A 56 -16.29 -2.59 -16.98
C GLY A 56 -16.88 -1.48 -17.86
N ASN A 57 -17.71 -0.62 -17.26
CA ASN A 57 -18.27 0.59 -17.87
C ASN A 57 -17.47 1.86 -17.51
N ALA A 58 -16.24 1.72 -17.02
CA ALA A 58 -15.42 2.87 -16.66
C ALA A 58 -14.92 3.59 -17.91
N GLU A 59 -15.02 4.92 -17.90
CA GLU A 59 -14.41 5.76 -18.93
C GLU A 59 -12.89 5.84 -18.72
N VAL A 60 -12.14 5.83 -19.80
CA VAL A 60 -10.68 5.85 -19.78
C VAL A 60 -10.17 7.23 -20.16
N PHE A 61 -9.39 7.83 -19.28
CA PHE A 61 -8.65 9.05 -19.50
C PHE A 61 -7.17 8.72 -19.48
N SER A 62 -6.39 9.28 -20.42
CA SER A 62 -4.96 9.09 -20.45
C SER A 62 -4.25 10.29 -21.05
N GLY A 63 -2.99 10.43 -20.75
CA GLY A 63 -2.16 11.52 -21.26
C GLY A 63 -0.71 11.35 -20.84
N THR A 64 0.05 12.41 -21.04
CA THR A 64 1.45 12.50 -20.62
C THR A 64 1.62 13.78 -19.79
N VAL A 65 2.29 13.66 -18.66
CA VAL A 65 2.64 14.79 -17.80
C VAL A 65 4.15 15.02 -17.84
N ALA A 66 4.54 16.27 -18.07
CA ALA A 66 5.94 16.69 -17.93
C ALA A 66 6.24 16.94 -16.45
N LEU A 67 7.44 16.56 -16.02
CA LEU A 67 7.93 16.71 -14.65
C LEU A 67 9.13 17.65 -14.64
N PRO A 68 8.91 18.98 -14.75
CA PRO A 68 9.99 19.96 -14.83
C PRO A 68 10.79 20.01 -13.53
N ALA A 69 11.99 20.56 -13.60
CA ALA A 69 12.78 20.87 -12.43
C ALA A 69 12.03 21.85 -11.51
N PRO A 70 12.23 21.77 -10.19
CA PRO A 70 11.76 22.78 -9.24
C PRO A 70 12.22 24.18 -9.63
N ALA A 71 11.41 25.18 -9.30
CA ALA A 71 11.84 26.56 -9.37
C ALA A 71 12.88 26.84 -8.26
N MET A 72 13.80 27.76 -8.53
CA MET A 72 14.88 28.14 -7.61
C MET A 72 14.88 29.65 -7.32
N PRO A 73 13.76 30.20 -6.80
CA PRO A 73 13.73 31.61 -6.43
C PRO A 73 14.71 31.86 -5.28
N ASP A 74 15.59 32.85 -5.45
CA ASP A 74 16.60 33.25 -4.43
C ASP A 74 17.47 32.09 -3.89
N GLY A 75 17.60 30.98 -4.66
CA GLY A 75 18.35 29.80 -4.27
C GLY A 75 17.55 28.74 -3.49
N ASP A 76 16.33 29.01 -3.12
CA ASP A 76 15.45 28.07 -2.44
C ASP A 76 14.71 27.17 -3.46
N MET A 77 14.73 25.87 -3.20
CA MET A 77 14.04 24.89 -4.05
C MET A 77 12.54 24.89 -3.76
N VAL A 78 11.75 25.30 -4.76
CA VAL A 78 10.28 25.24 -4.70
C VAL A 78 9.79 24.12 -5.62
N PRO A 79 9.29 23.01 -5.07
CA PRO A 79 8.76 21.90 -5.86
C PRO A 79 7.65 22.34 -6.80
N VAL A 80 7.62 21.74 -7.98
CA VAL A 80 6.59 22.02 -9.00
C VAL A 80 5.56 20.90 -9.01
N ALA A 81 4.30 21.27 -8.79
CA ALA A 81 3.17 20.37 -8.96
C ALA A 81 2.76 20.32 -10.45
N ALA A 82 2.77 19.13 -11.02
CA ALA A 82 2.35 18.87 -12.38
C ALA A 82 0.96 18.21 -12.37
N PRO A 83 -0.09 18.85 -12.92
CA PRO A 83 -1.43 18.30 -12.92
C PRO A 83 -1.50 17.08 -13.84
N VAL A 84 -2.14 16.02 -13.36
CA VAL A 84 -2.33 14.76 -14.07
C VAL A 84 -3.77 14.62 -14.52
N PHE A 85 -4.71 14.71 -13.60
CA PHE A 85 -6.13 14.47 -13.86
C PHE A 85 -6.99 15.31 -12.94
N GLU A 86 -8.10 15.83 -13.49
CA GLU A 86 -9.14 16.48 -12.72
C GLU A 86 -10.51 16.11 -13.28
N TRP A 87 -11.46 15.85 -12.38
CA TRP A 87 -12.83 15.54 -12.73
C TRP A 87 -13.81 16.16 -11.73
N SER A 88 -14.78 16.90 -12.25
CA SER A 88 -15.90 17.46 -11.46
C SER A 88 -17.14 16.59 -11.63
N GLY A 89 -17.76 16.21 -10.51
CA GLY A 89 -18.93 15.33 -10.45
C GLY A 89 -18.70 14.15 -9.52
N THR A 90 -19.71 13.32 -9.33
CA THR A 90 -19.64 12.10 -8.53
C THR A 90 -19.01 10.97 -9.34
N GLY A 91 -18.12 10.19 -8.72
CA GLY A 91 -17.48 9.07 -9.38
C GLY A 91 -16.61 8.22 -8.46
N ALA A 92 -16.00 7.22 -9.05
CA ALA A 92 -14.95 6.43 -8.41
C ALA A 92 -13.81 6.13 -9.41
N ILE A 93 -12.59 6.48 -9.06
CA ILE A 93 -11.44 6.02 -9.80
C ILE A 93 -11.27 4.53 -9.50
N THR A 94 -11.33 3.70 -10.53
CA THR A 94 -11.26 2.24 -10.41
C THR A 94 -9.90 1.67 -10.78
N SER A 95 -9.09 2.47 -11.52
CA SER A 95 -7.73 2.14 -11.89
C SER A 95 -6.93 3.43 -12.07
N LEU A 96 -5.76 3.48 -11.48
CA LEU A 96 -4.77 4.52 -11.66
C LEU A 96 -3.47 3.86 -12.13
N ARG A 97 -2.93 4.29 -13.27
CA ARG A 97 -1.71 3.75 -13.82
C ARG A 97 -0.75 4.84 -14.24
N PHE A 98 0.55 4.57 -14.08
CA PHE A 98 1.64 5.41 -14.55
C PHE A 98 2.69 4.58 -15.26
N ASN A 99 3.34 5.21 -16.23
CA ASN A 99 4.49 4.63 -16.94
C ASN A 99 5.51 5.74 -17.25
N PRO A 100 6.69 5.74 -16.62
CA PRO A 100 7.75 6.68 -16.93
C PRO A 100 8.22 6.50 -18.37
N LEU A 101 8.37 7.60 -19.13
CA LEU A 101 8.85 7.57 -20.51
C LEU A 101 10.39 7.59 -20.60
N GLY A 102 11.07 7.22 -19.53
CA GLY A 102 12.50 7.07 -19.39
C GLY A 102 12.87 6.48 -18.05
N PRO A 103 14.12 6.05 -17.88
CA PRO A 103 14.54 5.41 -16.63
C PRO A 103 14.48 6.39 -15.45
N LEU A 104 13.93 5.93 -14.35
CA LEU A 104 13.93 6.63 -13.06
C LEU A 104 14.98 6.01 -12.13
N THR A 105 15.83 6.85 -11.56
CA THR A 105 16.69 6.39 -10.46
C THR A 105 15.84 6.17 -9.19
N PRO A 106 16.30 5.34 -8.25
CA PRO A 106 15.63 5.20 -6.95
C PRO A 106 15.45 6.53 -6.22
N TYR A 107 16.43 7.41 -6.31
CA TYR A 107 16.34 8.75 -5.77
C TYR A 107 15.19 9.54 -6.38
N GLN A 108 15.12 9.59 -7.72
CA GLN A 108 14.04 10.29 -8.41
C GLN A 108 12.66 9.73 -8.05
N LEU A 109 12.53 8.40 -8.00
CA LEU A 109 11.26 7.74 -7.67
C LEU A 109 10.79 8.06 -6.24
N ASN A 110 11.74 8.27 -5.31
CA ASN A 110 11.45 8.66 -3.93
C ASN A 110 11.21 10.17 -3.74
N HIS A 111 11.49 10.99 -4.76
CA HIS A 111 11.27 12.46 -4.73
C HIS A 111 10.23 12.91 -5.78
N LEU A 112 9.49 11.98 -6.36
CA LEU A 112 8.26 12.25 -7.11
C LEU A 112 7.10 11.87 -6.21
N LEU A 113 6.34 12.87 -5.73
CA LEU A 113 5.21 12.64 -4.83
C LEU A 113 3.90 12.58 -5.62
N LEU A 114 3.16 11.48 -5.46
CA LEU A 114 1.77 11.40 -5.86
C LEU A 114 0.92 12.14 -4.84
N ARG A 115 0.13 13.11 -5.29
CA ARG A 115 -0.88 13.78 -4.48
C ARG A 115 -2.26 13.61 -5.08
N ILE A 116 -3.23 13.26 -4.22
CA ILE A 116 -4.63 13.14 -4.61
C ILE A 116 -5.48 13.91 -3.61
N TYR A 117 -6.43 14.69 -4.14
CA TYR A 117 -7.34 15.51 -3.38
C TYR A 117 -8.77 15.15 -3.75
N TRP A 118 -9.64 15.05 -2.75
CA TRP A 118 -11.05 14.76 -2.92
C TRP A 118 -11.90 15.97 -2.54
N ASP A 119 -12.97 16.21 -3.30
CA ASP A 119 -14.08 17.10 -2.96
C ASP A 119 -13.66 18.51 -2.49
N GLY A 120 -12.60 19.06 -3.07
CA GLY A 120 -12.11 20.39 -2.77
C GLY A 120 -11.23 20.51 -1.50
N GLU A 121 -10.78 19.39 -0.94
CA GLU A 121 -9.77 19.40 0.14
C GLU A 121 -8.53 20.21 -0.28
N THR A 122 -8.00 21.01 0.63
CA THR A 122 -6.77 21.79 0.42
C THR A 122 -5.52 20.99 0.80
N THR A 123 -5.67 20.02 1.71
CA THR A 123 -4.63 19.07 2.10
C THR A 123 -4.85 17.75 1.34
N PRO A 124 -3.81 17.18 0.70
CA PRO A 124 -3.99 15.95 -0.04
C PRO A 124 -4.36 14.78 0.86
N SER A 125 -5.36 14.01 0.47
CA SER A 125 -5.73 12.74 1.09
C SER A 125 -4.72 11.62 0.79
N VAL A 126 -3.97 11.75 -0.31
CA VAL A 126 -2.81 10.93 -0.65
C VAL A 126 -1.63 11.86 -0.86
N SER A 127 -0.54 11.61 -0.14
CA SER A 127 0.75 12.27 -0.36
C SER A 127 1.86 11.28 -0.04
N ALA A 128 2.44 10.68 -1.08
CA ALA A 128 3.45 9.65 -0.91
C ALA A 128 4.41 9.62 -2.11
N PRO A 129 5.70 9.27 -1.89
CA PRO A 129 6.62 8.97 -2.98
C PRO A 129 6.06 7.87 -3.89
N LEU A 130 6.19 8.04 -5.20
CA LEU A 130 5.67 7.07 -6.18
C LEU A 130 6.18 5.66 -5.90
N GLY A 131 7.47 5.50 -5.62
CA GLY A 131 8.03 4.20 -5.31
C GLY A 131 7.35 3.52 -4.13
N SER A 132 7.28 4.21 -3.01
CA SER A 132 6.63 3.71 -1.80
C SER A 132 5.14 3.44 -2.00
N PHE A 133 4.43 4.32 -2.74
CA PHE A 133 3.01 4.12 -3.03
C PHE A 133 2.75 2.84 -3.85
N PHE A 134 3.58 2.56 -4.85
CA PHE A 134 3.43 1.38 -5.70
C PHE A 134 4.19 0.14 -5.21
N GLY A 135 4.74 0.17 -4.00
CA GLY A 135 5.23 -0.99 -3.28
C GLY A 135 6.74 -1.16 -3.18
N SER A 136 7.56 -0.17 -3.59
CA SER A 136 9.01 -0.23 -3.44
C SER A 136 9.65 1.15 -3.23
N GLY A 137 10.22 1.36 -2.04
CA GLY A 137 11.06 2.54 -1.75
C GLY A 137 12.51 2.38 -2.20
N LEU A 138 12.91 1.23 -2.71
CA LEU A 138 14.28 0.97 -3.20
C LEU A 138 14.44 1.15 -4.71
N GLY A 139 13.46 1.75 -5.38
CA GLY A 139 13.40 1.88 -6.82
C GLY A 139 12.47 0.86 -7.47
N GLU A 140 12.49 0.78 -8.79
CA GLU A 140 11.62 -0.15 -9.51
C GLU A 140 11.89 -1.60 -9.13
N ALA A 141 10.82 -2.34 -8.87
CA ALA A 141 10.84 -3.73 -8.47
C ALA A 141 9.64 -4.48 -9.05
N SER A 142 9.67 -5.80 -9.03
CA SER A 142 8.54 -6.63 -9.46
C SER A 142 7.52 -6.76 -8.32
N VAL A 143 6.59 -5.81 -8.22
CA VAL A 143 5.48 -5.83 -7.25
C VAL A 143 4.21 -6.25 -7.98
N LYS A 144 3.68 -7.43 -7.69
CA LYS A 144 2.48 -8.01 -8.34
C LYS A 144 1.37 -8.29 -7.32
N ALA A 145 1.06 -7.32 -6.46
CA ALA A 145 -0.09 -7.47 -5.58
C ALA A 145 -1.42 -7.24 -6.33
N VAL A 146 -2.51 -7.74 -5.78
CA VAL A 146 -3.85 -7.51 -6.36
C VAL A 146 -4.23 -6.02 -6.33
N PRO A 147 -4.04 -5.28 -5.20
CA PRO A 147 -4.52 -3.92 -5.11
C PRO A 147 -3.61 -2.90 -5.82
N LEU A 148 -2.30 -3.12 -5.84
CA LEU A 148 -1.34 -2.21 -6.45
C LEU A 148 -0.03 -2.91 -6.79
N GLY A 149 0.81 -2.27 -7.57
CA GLY A 149 2.14 -2.79 -7.86
C GLY A 149 2.90 -1.97 -8.88
N MET A 150 4.09 -2.46 -9.21
CA MET A 150 4.95 -1.90 -10.24
C MET A 150 5.77 -2.99 -10.91
N SER A 151 6.25 -2.71 -12.11
CA SER A 151 7.21 -3.56 -12.80
C SER A 151 8.52 -2.82 -13.07
N PRO A 152 9.65 -3.54 -13.22
CA PRO A 152 10.90 -2.93 -13.67
C PRO A 152 10.85 -2.31 -15.09
N SER A 153 9.77 -2.57 -15.83
CA SER A 153 9.49 -1.94 -17.13
C SER A 153 8.68 -0.64 -17.03
N GLY A 154 8.45 -0.15 -15.80
CA GLY A 154 7.77 1.12 -15.55
C GLY A 154 6.25 1.05 -15.57
N ASP A 155 5.61 -0.11 -15.48
CA ASP A 155 4.15 -0.22 -15.37
C ASP A 155 3.73 -0.18 -13.90
N TYR A 156 3.24 0.95 -13.44
CA TYR A 156 2.76 1.17 -12.06
C TYR A 156 1.24 1.18 -12.08
N TYR A 157 0.61 0.49 -11.12
CA TYR A 157 -0.85 0.39 -11.08
C TYR A 157 -1.39 0.40 -9.64
N CYS A 158 -2.58 0.98 -9.48
CA CYS A 158 -3.41 0.87 -8.29
C CYS A 158 -4.87 0.60 -8.72
N TYR A 159 -5.43 -0.50 -8.23
CA TYR A 159 -6.79 -0.95 -8.51
C TYR A 159 -7.73 -0.84 -7.31
N LEU A 160 -7.28 -0.20 -6.23
CA LEU A 160 -8.15 0.14 -5.10
C LEU A 160 -9.21 1.16 -5.57
N PRO A 161 -10.49 0.96 -5.24
CA PRO A 161 -11.52 1.92 -5.58
C PRO A 161 -11.33 3.22 -4.78
N MET A 162 -11.47 4.35 -5.45
CA MET A 162 -11.31 5.68 -4.88
C MET A 162 -12.57 6.51 -5.15
N PRO A 163 -13.63 6.36 -4.35
CA PRO A 163 -14.86 7.13 -4.51
C PRO A 163 -14.68 8.58 -4.09
N PHE A 164 -15.42 9.47 -4.77
CA PHE A 164 -15.54 10.90 -4.47
C PHE A 164 -16.90 11.42 -4.91
N TRP A 165 -17.35 12.58 -4.38
CA TRP A 165 -18.73 13.02 -4.55
C TRP A 165 -18.89 14.36 -5.25
N SER A 166 -17.81 15.11 -5.46
CA SER A 166 -17.85 16.37 -6.22
C SER A 166 -16.61 16.65 -7.06
N LEU A 167 -15.42 16.27 -6.60
CA LEU A 167 -14.17 16.59 -7.30
C LEU A 167 -13.08 15.56 -6.99
N ALA A 168 -12.38 15.12 -8.02
CA ALA A 168 -11.11 14.39 -7.91
C ALA A 168 -10.01 15.19 -8.59
N ARG A 169 -8.86 15.39 -7.93
CA ARG A 169 -7.68 16.01 -8.51
C ARG A 169 -6.44 15.18 -8.19
N ILE A 170 -5.66 14.88 -9.22
CA ILE A 170 -4.40 14.12 -9.13
C ILE A 170 -3.27 14.97 -9.69
N GLU A 171 -2.17 15.05 -8.98
CA GLU A 171 -0.95 15.71 -9.41
C GLU A 171 0.30 14.92 -9.00
N ILE A 172 1.40 15.12 -9.71
CA ILE A 172 2.72 14.67 -9.30
C ILE A 172 3.55 15.90 -8.97
N VAL A 173 4.17 15.89 -7.78
CA VAL A 173 5.07 16.96 -7.35
C VAL A 173 6.50 16.47 -7.50
N ASN A 174 7.30 17.22 -8.25
CA ASN A 174 8.71 16.93 -8.42
C ASN A 174 9.55 17.68 -7.36
N GLU A 175 10.08 16.90 -6.42
CA GLU A 175 11.01 17.37 -5.38
C GLU A 175 12.47 17.01 -5.72
N ASN A 176 12.75 16.51 -6.93
CA ASN A 176 14.12 16.30 -7.39
C ASN A 176 14.78 17.63 -7.74
N PRO A 177 16.11 17.76 -7.58
CA PRO A 177 16.83 19.00 -7.94
C PRO A 177 16.80 19.30 -9.45
N GLY A 178 16.41 18.35 -10.29
CA GLY A 178 16.32 18.49 -11.73
C GLY A 178 14.99 17.97 -12.28
N ALA A 179 14.81 18.10 -13.58
CA ALA A 179 13.66 17.50 -14.26
C ALA A 179 13.70 15.96 -14.19
N ALA A 180 12.54 15.34 -14.09
CA ALA A 180 12.39 13.91 -14.22
C ALA A 180 11.83 13.56 -15.62
N PRO A 181 12.02 12.33 -16.11
CA PRO A 181 11.39 11.86 -17.32
C PRO A 181 9.89 12.11 -17.31
N PRO A 182 9.27 12.51 -18.44
CA PRO A 182 7.83 12.62 -18.53
C PRO A 182 7.16 11.29 -18.20
N MET A 183 5.93 11.34 -17.74
CA MET A 183 5.20 10.14 -17.33
C MET A 183 3.88 10.03 -18.06
N TRP A 184 3.67 8.90 -18.72
CA TRP A 184 2.35 8.52 -19.21
C TRP A 184 1.46 8.11 -18.04
N TRP A 185 0.17 8.44 -18.12
CA TRP A 185 -0.81 8.08 -17.11
C TRP A 185 -2.13 7.63 -17.73
N GLU A 186 -2.85 6.76 -17.01
CA GLU A 186 -4.21 6.33 -17.31
C GLU A 186 -5.04 6.33 -16.01
N VAL A 187 -6.23 6.91 -16.09
CA VAL A 187 -7.27 6.87 -15.06
C VAL A 187 -8.50 6.21 -15.65
N ARG A 188 -9.04 5.21 -14.97
CA ARG A 188 -10.36 4.65 -15.27
C ARG A 188 -11.35 5.16 -14.24
N LEU A 189 -12.37 5.82 -14.73
CA LEU A 189 -13.40 6.49 -13.93
C LEU A 189 -14.76 5.85 -14.17
N ALA A 190 -15.33 5.27 -13.13
CA ALA A 190 -16.76 4.97 -13.08
C ALA A 190 -17.52 6.23 -12.63
N LYS A 191 -18.47 6.68 -13.45
CA LYS A 191 -19.28 7.87 -13.18
C LYS A 191 -20.54 7.50 -12.43
N ASP A 192 -21.14 8.47 -11.76
CA ASP A 192 -22.46 8.36 -11.11
C ASP A 192 -22.57 7.18 -10.10
N THR A 193 -21.49 6.92 -9.40
CA THR A 193 -21.37 5.77 -8.48
C THR A 193 -21.99 6.00 -7.09
N GLY A 194 -22.86 7.02 -6.94
CA GLY A 194 -23.48 7.34 -5.65
C GLY A 194 -24.31 6.21 -5.02
N ILE A 195 -24.83 5.27 -5.83
CA ILE A 195 -25.53 4.07 -5.34
C ILE A 195 -24.53 3.03 -4.86
N GLU A 196 -23.45 2.80 -5.61
CA GLU A 196 -22.40 1.82 -5.27
C GLU A 196 -21.58 2.29 -4.07
N TYR A 197 -21.29 3.59 -4.00
CA TYR A 197 -20.55 4.22 -2.91
C TYR A 197 -21.37 5.33 -2.25
N PRO A 198 -22.38 5.00 -1.44
CA PRO A 198 -23.19 6.00 -0.75
C PRO A 198 -22.31 6.75 0.26
N ARG A 199 -22.43 8.09 0.29
CA ARG A 199 -21.53 8.97 1.05
C ARG A 199 -21.55 8.74 2.57
N ASP A 200 -22.65 8.27 3.10
CA ASP A 200 -22.81 7.94 4.52
C ASP A 200 -22.19 6.58 4.91
N ALA A 201 -21.96 5.70 3.94
CA ALA A 201 -21.45 4.37 4.14
C ALA A 201 -20.06 4.11 3.52
N SER A 202 -19.55 5.06 2.73
CA SER A 202 -18.26 4.95 2.04
C SER A 202 -17.29 6.02 2.54
N GLY A 203 -15.99 5.75 2.41
CA GLY A 203 -14.92 6.66 2.77
C GLY A 203 -14.03 7.01 1.58
N TYR A 204 -13.33 8.14 1.68
CA TYR A 204 -12.30 8.50 0.73
C TYR A 204 -11.12 7.52 0.82
N PHE A 205 -10.50 7.26 -0.31
CA PHE A 205 -9.20 6.61 -0.33
C PHE A 205 -8.14 7.57 0.23
N LYS A 206 -7.36 7.09 1.21
CA LYS A 206 -6.28 7.84 1.84
C LYS A 206 -5.01 7.01 1.88
N ALA A 207 -3.87 7.66 1.71
CA ALA A 207 -2.56 7.06 1.92
C ALA A 207 -1.65 8.02 2.66
N HIS A 208 -1.09 7.56 3.76
CA HIS A 208 -0.13 8.31 4.55
C HIS A 208 1.28 7.78 4.29
N TYR A 209 2.21 8.70 4.06
CA TYR A 209 3.63 8.41 4.01
C TYR A 209 4.31 8.97 5.26
N ARG A 210 5.15 8.15 5.86
CA ARG A 210 5.99 8.55 6.99
C ARG A 210 7.40 8.03 6.80
N LYS A 211 8.37 8.82 7.20
CA LYS A 211 9.78 8.45 7.25
C LYS A 211 10.37 8.88 8.58
N GLU A 212 11.17 8.01 9.16
CA GLU A 212 11.98 8.30 10.34
C GLU A 212 13.38 7.72 10.11
N TRP A 213 14.41 8.52 10.33
CA TRP A 213 15.80 8.14 10.10
C TRP A 213 16.75 8.95 10.99
N PRO A 214 17.44 8.30 11.93
CA PRO A 214 17.18 6.95 12.43
C PRO A 214 15.84 6.85 13.17
N THR A 215 15.33 5.63 13.37
CA THR A 215 14.20 5.40 14.28
C THR A 215 14.61 5.66 15.72
N THR A 216 13.65 6.07 16.54
CA THR A 216 13.90 6.38 17.96
C THR A 216 14.02 5.08 18.77
N THR A 217 15.21 4.82 19.32
CA THR A 217 15.44 3.61 20.11
C THR A 217 14.50 3.50 21.31
N GLY A 218 13.90 2.33 21.50
CA GLY A 218 12.98 2.05 22.59
C GLY A 218 11.55 2.54 22.38
N HIS A 219 11.24 3.03 21.19
CA HIS A 219 9.90 3.43 20.80
C HIS A 219 9.49 2.72 19.52
N ASP A 220 8.24 2.26 19.47
CA ASP A 220 7.67 1.73 18.25
C ASP A 220 7.68 2.78 17.13
N TYR A 221 8.10 2.37 15.93
CA TYR A 221 7.90 3.20 14.74
C TYR A 221 6.41 3.22 14.38
N ARG A 222 5.83 4.40 14.36
CA ARG A 222 4.41 4.57 14.07
C ARG A 222 4.18 4.65 12.56
N LEU A 223 3.59 3.62 11.99
CA LEU A 223 3.24 3.55 10.58
C LEU A 223 2.02 4.42 10.25
N LEU A 224 0.99 4.35 11.10
CA LEU A 224 -0.25 5.10 10.94
C LEU A 224 -0.83 5.48 12.30
N ASP A 225 -1.36 6.69 12.38
CA ASP A 225 -2.18 7.17 13.49
C ASP A 225 -3.27 8.04 12.90
N THR A 226 -4.53 7.59 12.98
CA THR A 226 -5.64 8.27 12.32
C THR A 226 -6.92 8.17 13.12
N THR A 227 -7.68 9.26 13.11
CA THR A 227 -8.99 9.34 13.75
C THR A 227 -10.11 9.29 12.71
N GLY A 228 -11.31 8.92 13.15
CA GLY A 228 -12.49 8.78 12.31
C GLY A 228 -12.86 7.32 12.09
N ARG A 229 -13.72 7.07 11.12
CA ARG A 229 -14.18 5.73 10.74
C ARG A 229 -13.58 5.33 9.39
N GLY A 230 -13.09 4.11 9.30
CA GLY A 230 -12.50 3.62 8.06
C GLY A 230 -12.17 2.14 8.06
N VAL A 231 -11.44 1.75 7.03
CA VAL A 231 -10.90 0.40 6.86
C VAL A 231 -9.43 0.52 6.46
N TYR A 232 -8.55 0.00 7.28
CA TYR A 232 -7.13 -0.11 6.95
C TYR A 232 -6.92 -1.31 6.03
N VAL A 233 -6.43 -1.06 4.83
CA VAL A 233 -6.32 -2.09 3.79
C VAL A 233 -4.93 -2.71 3.69
N GLY A 234 -3.91 -2.05 4.23
CA GLY A 234 -2.54 -2.57 4.21
C GLY A 234 -1.47 -1.49 4.18
N GLN A 235 -0.25 -1.93 3.98
CA GLN A 235 0.94 -1.09 4.03
C GLN A 235 2.02 -1.57 3.07
N THR A 236 2.88 -0.64 2.69
CA THR A 236 4.20 -0.88 2.13
C THR A 236 5.22 -0.28 3.08
N MET A 237 6.35 -0.95 3.29
CA MET A 237 7.40 -0.48 4.16
C MET A 237 8.76 -0.69 3.51
N THR A 238 9.65 0.27 3.68
CA THR A 238 11.06 0.13 3.30
C THR A 238 11.89 0.35 4.54
N VAL A 239 12.76 -0.60 4.83
CA VAL A 239 13.68 -0.57 5.97
C VAL A 239 15.10 -0.55 5.45
N GLU A 240 15.89 0.37 5.98
CA GLU A 240 17.31 0.49 5.69
C GLU A 240 18.10 0.47 7.00
N PRO A 241 19.06 -0.46 7.18
CA PRO A 241 19.89 -0.48 8.38
C PRO A 241 20.83 0.74 8.41
N ILE A 242 20.92 1.40 9.56
CA ILE A 242 21.81 2.57 9.75
C ILE A 242 23.28 2.14 9.93
N ARG A 243 23.52 0.91 10.34
CA ARG A 243 24.85 0.36 10.57
C ARG A 243 24.90 -1.10 10.16
N PRO A 244 26.02 -1.55 9.60
CA PRO A 244 26.18 -2.96 9.22
C PRO A 244 26.02 -3.95 10.36
N GLU A 245 26.31 -3.53 11.59
CA GLU A 245 26.19 -4.35 12.79
C GLU A 245 24.80 -4.39 13.39
N ILE A 246 23.88 -3.50 13.00
CA ILE A 246 22.48 -3.52 13.43
C ILE A 246 21.71 -4.46 12.50
N LYS A 247 21.46 -5.61 13.00
CA LYS A 247 20.95 -6.78 12.29
C LYS A 247 19.62 -7.16 12.88
N ARG A 248 18.52 -7.20 12.35
CA ARG A 248 17.25 -7.75 12.88
C ARG A 248 16.07 -6.80 12.89
N TRP A 249 15.90 -6.03 11.81
CA TRP A 249 14.64 -5.29 11.67
C TRP A 249 13.42 -6.23 11.57
N TRP A 250 13.59 -7.49 11.19
CA TRP A 250 12.49 -8.45 10.98
C TRP A 250 11.95 -9.07 12.27
N GLU A 251 12.66 -9.01 13.39
CA GLU A 251 12.14 -9.47 14.68
C GLU A 251 11.11 -8.50 15.29
N GLY A 252 10.93 -7.30 14.70
CA GLY A 252 9.97 -6.34 15.19
C GLY A 252 8.52 -6.74 14.94
N ASP A 253 7.67 -6.52 15.92
CA ASP A 253 6.27 -6.92 15.91
C ASP A 253 5.36 -5.80 15.37
N LEU A 254 4.51 -6.13 14.40
CA LEU A 254 3.42 -5.24 14.01
C LEU A 254 2.34 -5.22 15.09
N ARG A 255 1.89 -4.03 15.48
CA ARG A 255 0.81 -3.80 16.44
C ARG A 255 -0.28 -2.94 15.83
N VAL A 256 -1.51 -3.43 15.84
CA VAL A 256 -2.67 -2.68 15.33
C VAL A 256 -3.66 -2.48 16.48
N TYR A 257 -3.82 -1.23 16.90
CA TYR A 257 -4.77 -0.83 17.93
C TYR A 257 -6.01 -0.24 17.26
N VAL A 258 -7.15 -0.78 17.56
CA VAL A 258 -8.45 -0.42 16.99
C VAL A 258 -9.33 0.20 18.08
N ASP A 259 -9.88 1.39 17.81
CA ASP A 259 -10.85 2.07 18.66
C ASP A 259 -10.37 2.24 20.11
N ASP A 260 -9.13 2.77 20.28
CA ASP A 260 -8.51 3.09 21.57
C ASP A 260 -8.43 1.93 22.57
N ARG A 261 -8.46 0.70 22.10
CA ARG A 261 -8.29 -0.48 22.96
C ARG A 261 -6.90 -0.47 23.58
N ARG A 262 -6.83 -0.85 24.85
CA ARG A 262 -5.57 -0.94 25.59
C ARG A 262 -4.60 -1.97 25.02
N HIS A 263 -5.13 -3.03 24.43
CA HIS A 263 -4.34 -4.11 23.81
C HIS A 263 -4.54 -4.08 22.31
N PRO A 264 -3.50 -4.38 21.53
CA PRO A 264 -3.64 -4.45 20.10
C PRO A 264 -4.69 -5.50 19.71
N ALA A 265 -5.51 -5.17 18.72
CA ALA A 265 -6.44 -6.13 18.12
C ALA A 265 -5.68 -7.15 17.25
N PHE A 266 -4.48 -6.79 16.86
CA PHE A 266 -3.58 -7.56 16.04
C PHE A 266 -2.16 -7.34 16.56
N HIS A 267 -1.45 -8.44 16.84
CA HIS A 267 -0.06 -8.43 17.29
C HIS A 267 0.73 -9.43 16.46
N GLY A 268 1.78 -8.97 15.82
CA GLY A 268 2.69 -9.80 15.02
C GLY A 268 3.60 -10.66 15.89
N THR A 269 4.44 -11.43 15.22
CA THR A 269 5.46 -12.32 15.81
C THR A 269 6.78 -12.20 15.05
N GLY A 270 7.01 -11.07 14.43
CA GLY A 270 8.14 -10.75 13.58
C GLY A 270 7.69 -10.22 12.23
N HIS A 271 8.46 -9.32 11.63
CA HIS A 271 8.19 -8.80 10.29
C HIS A 271 8.28 -9.89 9.22
N GLU A 272 9.17 -10.86 9.36
CA GLU A 272 9.27 -11.99 8.43
C GLU A 272 7.99 -12.82 8.42
N ASP A 273 7.35 -13.00 9.58
CA ASP A 273 6.07 -13.67 9.71
C ASP A 273 4.93 -12.81 9.15
N GLU A 274 4.95 -11.50 9.44
CA GLU A 274 3.94 -10.56 8.97
C GLU A 274 3.88 -10.49 7.44
N TYR A 275 5.04 -10.44 6.80
CA TYR A 275 5.13 -10.41 5.34
C TYR A 275 5.16 -11.80 4.71
N LEU A 276 5.00 -12.86 5.52
CA LEU A 276 4.94 -14.28 5.12
C LEU A 276 6.20 -14.72 4.34
N GLY A 277 7.33 -14.12 4.65
CA GLY A 277 8.64 -14.50 4.14
C GLY A 277 9.24 -15.67 4.91
N GLY A 278 8.90 -15.79 6.19
CA GLY A 278 9.44 -16.79 7.10
C GLY A 278 10.96 -16.80 7.04
N TRP A 279 11.55 -17.93 7.19
CA TRP A 279 13.01 -18.13 7.12
C TRP A 279 13.63 -17.78 5.76
N SER A 280 12.83 -17.56 4.72
CA SER A 280 13.35 -17.19 3.41
C SER A 280 14.08 -15.84 3.40
N ASN A 281 13.69 -14.92 4.27
CA ASN A 281 14.40 -13.65 4.47
C ASN A 281 15.83 -13.89 4.99
N GLU A 282 16.00 -14.90 5.80
CA GLU A 282 17.27 -15.23 6.43
C GLU A 282 18.18 -16.07 5.50
N TRP A 283 17.59 -17.01 4.79
CA TRP A 283 18.36 -18.04 4.09
C TRP A 283 18.51 -17.81 2.59
N LEU A 284 17.51 -17.24 1.96
CA LEU A 284 17.46 -17.19 0.50
C LEU A 284 17.53 -15.78 -0.07
N MET A 285 17.13 -14.76 0.68
CA MET A 285 17.07 -13.35 0.26
C MET A 285 16.54 -13.14 -1.17
N ASN A 286 15.78 -14.10 -1.65
CA ASN A 286 15.19 -14.01 -2.97
C ASN A 286 13.95 -13.11 -2.89
N PRO A 287 13.91 -12.03 -3.67
CA PRO A 287 12.70 -11.22 -3.76
C PRO A 287 11.51 -12.06 -4.20
N TYR A 288 10.38 -11.82 -3.58
CA TYR A 288 9.12 -12.47 -3.93
C TYR A 288 7.97 -11.46 -3.91
N SER A 289 6.96 -11.74 -4.72
CA SER A 289 5.76 -10.90 -4.81
C SER A 289 4.56 -11.81 -5.00
N LEU A 290 3.66 -11.80 -4.03
CA LEU A 290 2.45 -12.61 -3.97
C LEU A 290 1.21 -11.69 -3.96
N PRO A 291 0.00 -12.22 -4.16
CA PRO A 291 -1.20 -11.40 -4.33
C PRO A 291 -1.48 -10.39 -3.23
N MET A 292 -1.14 -10.70 -1.99
CA MET A 292 -1.48 -9.84 -0.83
C MET A 292 -0.26 -9.49 0.05
N HIS A 293 0.92 -10.02 -0.23
CA HIS A 293 2.14 -9.78 0.53
C HIS A 293 3.38 -10.06 -0.31
N GLY A 294 4.51 -9.49 0.10
CA GLY A 294 5.77 -9.75 -0.58
C GLY A 294 6.94 -8.95 -0.05
N GLN A 295 8.11 -9.36 -0.53
CA GLN A 295 9.40 -8.68 -0.37
C GLN A 295 10.00 -8.51 -1.78
N PRO A 296 9.54 -7.51 -2.55
CA PRO A 296 9.89 -7.41 -3.97
C PRO A 296 11.30 -6.91 -4.24
N ALA A 297 11.95 -6.28 -3.27
CA ALA A 297 13.32 -5.80 -3.45
C ALA A 297 14.13 -5.92 -2.16
N THR A 298 15.40 -6.26 -2.35
CA THR A 298 16.42 -6.29 -1.31
C THR A 298 17.74 -5.78 -1.92
N ARG A 299 18.49 -4.97 -1.19
CA ARG A 299 19.77 -4.40 -1.63
C ARG A 299 20.86 -4.61 -0.58
N ASP A 300 22.11 -4.44 -0.99
CA ASP A 300 23.29 -4.49 -0.13
C ASP A 300 23.61 -5.89 0.46
N LEU A 301 23.39 -6.91 -0.37
CA LEU A 301 23.68 -8.30 -0.06
C LEU A 301 25.17 -8.65 0.03
N THR A 302 26.07 -7.68 0.03
CA THR A 302 27.51 -7.87 -0.18
C THR A 302 28.28 -8.40 1.04
N GLN A 303 27.66 -8.60 2.17
CA GLN A 303 28.34 -9.09 3.38
C GLN A 303 28.03 -10.55 3.66
N VAL A 304 29.07 -11.30 3.79
CA VAL A 304 29.13 -12.76 3.85
C VAL A 304 28.48 -13.37 5.10
N ASP A 305 28.27 -12.58 6.14
CA ASP A 305 27.64 -13.04 7.38
C ASP A 305 26.18 -12.60 7.43
N PHE A 306 25.33 -13.44 6.87
CA PHE A 306 23.88 -13.31 6.94
C PHE A 306 23.33 -11.93 6.54
N GLN A 307 22.62 -11.90 5.58
CA GLN A 307 21.55 -11.14 4.94
C GLN A 307 20.79 -10.15 5.84
N TRP A 308 21.24 -9.98 7.06
CA TRP A 308 20.64 -9.24 8.16
C TRP A 308 20.77 -7.71 8.00
N ASN A 309 21.57 -7.26 7.05
CA ASN A 309 21.87 -5.83 6.86
C ASN A 309 21.34 -5.30 5.54
N ALA A 310 20.50 -6.06 4.86
CA ALA A 310 19.99 -5.63 3.58
C ALA A 310 18.89 -4.58 3.75
N SER A 311 18.99 -3.50 2.98
CA SER A 311 17.84 -2.63 2.75
C SER A 311 16.75 -3.42 2.04
N THR A 312 15.55 -3.40 2.57
CA THR A 312 14.47 -4.27 2.12
C THR A 312 13.17 -3.49 2.00
N THR A 313 12.41 -3.78 0.95
CA THR A 313 11.04 -3.30 0.84
C THR A 313 10.07 -4.47 0.92
N VAL A 314 8.97 -4.25 1.63
CA VAL A 314 7.94 -5.26 1.90
C VAL A 314 6.55 -4.66 1.76
N TYR A 315 5.56 -5.48 1.51
CA TYR A 315 4.16 -5.05 1.50
C TYR A 315 3.24 -6.12 2.08
N ARG A 316 2.16 -5.66 2.70
CA ARG A 316 1.09 -6.49 3.23
C ARG A 316 -0.25 -5.83 2.99
N PHE A 317 -1.18 -6.56 2.37
CA PHE A 317 -2.57 -6.16 2.23
C PHE A 317 -3.47 -7.17 2.94
N PHE A 318 -4.46 -6.68 3.67
CA PHE A 318 -5.38 -7.50 4.44
C PHE A 318 -6.66 -7.75 3.65
N PRO A 319 -6.98 -9.03 3.31
CA PRO A 319 -8.27 -9.35 2.70
C PRO A 319 -9.43 -8.89 3.59
N GLY A 320 -10.30 -8.01 3.05
CA GLY A 320 -11.38 -7.40 3.80
C GLY A 320 -10.98 -6.22 4.71
N GLY A 321 -9.67 -5.95 4.84
CA GLY A 321 -9.13 -4.84 5.64
C GLY A 321 -9.36 -4.98 7.14
N VAL A 322 -8.93 -3.97 7.91
CA VAL A 322 -9.14 -3.87 9.37
C VAL A 322 -10.07 -2.68 9.63
N PRO A 323 -11.35 -2.92 9.95
CA PRO A 323 -12.31 -1.84 10.19
C PRO A 323 -12.08 -1.20 11.56
N TYR A 324 -12.27 0.12 11.63
CA TYR A 324 -12.27 0.92 12.85
C TYR A 324 -13.38 1.96 12.83
N LEU A 325 -13.85 2.40 13.98
CA LEU A 325 -15.00 3.30 14.12
C LEU A 325 -14.62 4.71 14.60
N SER A 326 -13.53 4.85 15.31
CA SER A 326 -13.10 6.11 15.91
C SER A 326 -11.61 6.40 15.74
N HIS A 327 -10.76 5.38 15.88
CA HIS A 327 -9.32 5.56 15.88
C HIS A 327 -8.59 4.29 15.46
N LEU A 328 -7.50 4.45 14.73
CA LEU A 328 -6.60 3.37 14.39
C LEU A 328 -5.15 3.82 14.58
N THR A 329 -4.38 3.03 15.34
CA THR A 329 -2.92 3.13 15.39
C THR A 329 -2.30 1.85 14.85
N VAL A 330 -1.35 2.01 13.94
CA VAL A 330 -0.50 0.93 13.43
C VAL A 330 0.93 1.28 13.74
N SER A 331 1.62 0.45 14.48
CA SER A 331 3.02 0.64 14.84
C SER A 331 3.81 -0.66 14.68
N THR A 332 5.12 -0.53 14.67
CA THR A 332 6.02 -1.66 14.63
C THR A 332 7.24 -1.40 15.50
N GLU A 333 7.72 -2.44 16.13
CA GLU A 333 8.91 -2.45 17.00
C GLU A 333 10.20 -2.27 16.21
#